data_a1abcefd212e336c9315fac6c3d53a76
#
_entry.id   a1abcefd212e336c9315fac6c3d53a76
#
_cell.length_a   1.000
_cell.length_b   1.000
_cell.length_c   1.000
_cell.angle_alpha   90.00
_cell.angle_beta   90.00
_cell.angle_gamma   90.00
#
_symmetry.space_group_name_H-M   'P 1'
#
loop_
_entity.id
_entity.type
_entity.pdbx_description
1 polymer ?
#
loop_
_entity_poly.entity_id
_entity_poly.type
_entity_poly.pdbx_seq_one_letter_code
_entity_poly.pdbx_strand_id
1 'polypeptide(L)'
;QASSSAASDVYKRQVFIECINEIKIKPKAVVHCFTGNISELEEYLNMDLFIGITGWLCDPVRGKDLERAIVEIPLNKLMIETDSPYLLPKNLKVKGRRNEPKFLPEIFNKVVSLRSETSEEIQHQIYLNSLNFFNLNE
;
A
#
# COMPACT_ATOMS: atom_id res chain seq x y z
N GLN A 1 -26.24 -8.48 6.83
CA GLN A 1 -25.55 -7.86 7.98
C GLN A 1 -24.07 -7.70 7.63
N ALA A 2 -23.64 -6.48 7.38
CA ALA A 2 -22.20 -6.21 7.39
C ALA A 2 -21.68 -6.64 8.77
N SER A 3 -20.59 -7.42 8.79
CA SER A 3 -19.99 -7.82 10.05
C SER A 3 -19.59 -6.57 10.85
N SER A 4 -19.63 -6.62 12.17
CA SER A 4 -19.28 -5.46 13.03
C SER A 4 -17.86 -4.93 12.76
N SER A 5 -16.96 -5.75 12.20
CA SER A 5 -15.62 -5.34 11.77
C SER A 5 -15.66 -4.44 10.54
N ALA A 6 -16.44 -4.75 9.51
CA ALA A 6 -16.55 -3.93 8.31
C ALA A 6 -17.13 -2.54 8.62
N ALA A 7 -18.16 -2.45 9.47
CA ALA A 7 -18.71 -1.18 9.92
C ALA A 7 -17.68 -0.34 10.72
N SER A 8 -16.87 -1.00 11.55
CA SER A 8 -15.77 -0.34 12.29
C SER A 8 -14.69 0.20 11.35
N ASP A 9 -14.34 -0.50 10.29
CA ASP A 9 -13.30 -0.09 9.35
C ASP A 9 -13.77 1.08 8.47
N VAL A 10 -15.02 1.07 8.03
CA VAL A 10 -15.64 2.22 7.34
C VAL A 10 -15.66 3.47 8.23
N TYR A 11 -16.02 3.33 9.50
CA TYR A 11 -16.01 4.45 10.45
C TYR A 11 -14.60 5.02 10.67
N LYS A 12 -13.60 4.16 10.88
CA LYS A 12 -12.21 4.59 11.07
C LYS A 12 -11.68 5.35 9.85
N ARG A 13 -12.01 4.87 8.65
CA ARG A 13 -11.64 5.54 7.40
C ARG A 13 -12.28 6.92 7.31
N GLN A 14 -13.57 7.03 7.61
CA GLN A 14 -14.27 8.31 7.57
C GLN A 14 -13.64 9.34 8.52
N VAL A 15 -13.38 8.95 9.76
CA VAL A 15 -12.69 9.80 10.74
C VAL A 15 -11.30 10.22 10.28
N PHE A 16 -10.53 9.29 9.69
CA PHE A 16 -9.22 9.63 9.15
C PHE A 16 -9.32 10.69 8.03
N ILE A 17 -10.25 10.53 7.09
CA ILE A 17 -10.49 11.48 6.00
C ILE A 17 -10.86 12.87 6.56
N GLU A 18 -11.76 12.91 7.52
CA GLU A 18 -12.18 14.15 8.19
C GLU A 18 -10.99 14.85 8.87
N CYS A 19 -10.18 14.10 9.65
CA CYS A 19 -8.99 14.64 10.29
C CYS A 19 -7.97 15.22 9.27
N ILE A 20 -7.70 14.50 8.18
CA ILE A 20 -6.78 14.99 7.15
C ILE A 20 -7.31 16.26 6.47
N ASN A 21 -8.61 16.34 6.24
CA ASN A 21 -9.23 17.52 5.60
C ASN A 21 -9.22 18.77 6.52
N GLU A 22 -9.22 18.59 7.83
CA GLU A 22 -9.13 19.70 8.80
C GLU A 22 -7.71 20.28 8.93
N ILE A 23 -6.68 19.56 8.49
CA ILE A 23 -5.29 20.01 8.58
C ILE A 23 -5.05 21.13 7.56
N LYS A 24 -4.71 22.33 8.04
CA LYS A 24 -4.45 23.51 7.19
C LYS A 24 -3.19 23.38 6.33
N ILE A 25 -2.14 22.75 6.87
CA ILE A 25 -0.92 22.46 6.15
C ILE A 25 -0.86 20.95 5.97
N LYS A 26 -1.10 20.49 4.74
CA LYS A 26 -1.11 19.06 4.43
C LYS A 26 0.33 18.50 4.46
N PRO A 27 0.71 17.70 5.47
CA PRO A 27 1.98 17.01 5.45
C PRO A 27 1.99 15.95 4.34
N LYS A 28 3.17 15.55 3.89
CA LYS A 28 3.28 14.31 3.12
C LYS A 28 2.81 13.17 4.01
N ALA A 29 1.84 12.40 3.54
CA ALA A 29 1.28 11.29 4.31
C ALA A 29 1.13 10.05 3.41
N VAL A 30 1.17 8.88 4.03
CA VAL A 30 1.00 7.58 3.36
C VAL A 30 -0.15 6.82 4.02
N VAL A 31 -1.00 6.24 3.21
CA VAL A 31 -1.96 5.23 3.66
C VAL A 31 -1.19 3.93 3.85
N HIS A 32 -0.81 3.65 5.08
CA HIS A 32 -0.06 2.44 5.45
C HIS A 32 -0.94 1.19 5.27
N CYS A 33 -0.36 0.16 4.67
CA CYS A 33 -1.01 -1.14 4.48
C CYS A 33 -2.40 -1.01 3.82
N PHE A 34 -2.46 -0.33 2.67
CA PHE A 34 -3.72 -0.20 1.95
C PHE A 34 -4.26 -1.58 1.53
N THR A 35 -5.51 -1.84 1.85
CA THR A 35 -6.22 -3.09 1.56
C THR A 35 -7.61 -2.85 0.96
N GLY A 36 -7.89 -1.60 0.58
CA GLY A 36 -9.19 -1.17 0.09
C GLY A 36 -9.44 -1.53 -1.39
N ASN A 37 -10.59 -1.10 -1.86
CA ASN A 37 -11.01 -1.19 -3.25
C ASN A 37 -10.69 0.10 -4.03
N ILE A 38 -11.04 0.14 -5.34
CA ILE A 38 -10.76 1.26 -6.23
C ILE A 38 -11.42 2.56 -5.73
N SER A 39 -12.67 2.52 -5.27
CA SER A 39 -13.36 3.73 -4.77
C SER A 39 -12.67 4.33 -3.54
N GLU A 40 -12.19 3.47 -2.65
CA GLU A 40 -11.43 3.90 -1.47
C GLU A 40 -10.05 4.46 -1.85
N LEU A 41 -9.41 3.86 -2.86
CA LEU A 41 -8.16 4.36 -3.43
C LEU A 41 -8.33 5.78 -3.98
N GLU A 42 -9.38 6.03 -4.78
CA GLU A 42 -9.66 7.34 -5.38
C GLU A 42 -9.81 8.44 -4.32
N GLU A 43 -10.48 8.15 -3.18
CA GLU A 43 -10.60 9.10 -2.08
C GLU A 43 -9.22 9.51 -1.53
N TYR A 44 -8.30 8.57 -1.34
CA TYR A 44 -6.95 8.84 -0.84
C TYR A 44 -6.07 9.56 -1.86
N LEU A 45 -6.18 9.20 -3.14
CA LEU A 45 -5.45 9.89 -4.22
C LEU A 45 -5.89 11.33 -4.39
N ASN A 46 -7.20 11.62 -4.25
CA ASN A 46 -7.74 12.98 -4.27
C ASN A 46 -7.21 13.86 -3.11
N MET A 47 -6.75 13.24 -2.03
CA MET A 47 -6.08 13.93 -0.92
C MET A 47 -4.55 14.03 -1.09
N ASP A 48 -4.03 13.62 -2.24
CA ASP A 48 -2.60 13.63 -2.58
C ASP A 48 -1.74 12.69 -1.71
N LEU A 49 -2.32 11.63 -1.13
CA LEU A 49 -1.63 10.70 -0.26
C LEU A 49 -0.81 9.68 -1.06
N PHE A 50 0.30 9.23 -0.47
CA PHE A 50 0.99 8.02 -0.93
C PHE A 50 0.23 6.76 -0.49
N ILE A 51 0.41 5.67 -1.24
CA ILE A 51 -0.26 4.40 -0.98
C ILE A 51 0.80 3.33 -0.69
N GLY A 52 0.80 2.81 0.52
CA GLY A 52 1.72 1.78 0.99
C GLY A 52 1.15 0.38 0.79
N ILE A 53 1.88 -0.47 0.09
CA ILE A 53 1.49 -1.84 -0.27
C ILE A 53 2.35 -2.84 0.50
N THR A 54 1.69 -3.76 1.19
CA THR A 54 2.33 -4.81 2.00
C THR A 54 2.22 -6.19 1.37
N GLY A 55 2.71 -7.20 2.09
CA GLY A 55 2.55 -8.62 1.76
C GLY A 55 1.09 -9.09 1.65
N TRP A 56 0.13 -8.26 2.02
CA TRP A 56 -1.30 -8.50 1.78
C TRP A 56 -1.61 -8.71 0.30
N LEU A 57 -0.92 -8.00 -0.59
CA LEU A 57 -1.02 -8.18 -2.05
C LEU A 57 -0.69 -9.62 -2.50
N CYS A 58 0.11 -10.34 -1.72
CA CYS A 58 0.50 -11.72 -2.01
C CYS A 58 -0.49 -12.77 -1.45
N ASP A 59 -1.62 -12.33 -0.84
CA ASP A 59 -2.66 -13.24 -0.36
C ASP A 59 -3.63 -13.59 -1.51
N PRO A 60 -3.69 -14.85 -1.97
CA PRO A 60 -4.50 -15.23 -3.13
C PRO A 60 -6.02 -15.14 -2.90
N VAL A 61 -6.44 -15.01 -1.65
CA VAL A 61 -7.87 -14.90 -1.29
C VAL A 61 -8.24 -13.46 -0.98
N ARG A 62 -7.47 -12.83 -0.09
CA ARG A 62 -7.77 -11.50 0.45
C ARG A 62 -7.20 -10.36 -0.40
N GLY A 63 -6.18 -10.63 -1.22
CA GLY A 63 -5.52 -9.64 -2.06
C GLY A 63 -6.23 -9.31 -3.37
N LYS A 64 -7.36 -9.99 -3.71
CA LYS A 64 -8.00 -9.85 -5.02
C LYS A 64 -8.48 -8.43 -5.36
N ASP A 65 -9.05 -7.72 -4.39
CA ASP A 65 -9.48 -6.34 -4.63
C ASP A 65 -8.26 -5.40 -4.72
N LEU A 66 -7.24 -5.67 -3.92
CA LEU A 66 -5.97 -4.94 -3.98
C LEU A 66 -5.22 -5.20 -5.31
N GLU A 67 -5.28 -6.41 -5.89
CA GLU A 67 -4.73 -6.70 -7.23
C GLU A 67 -5.38 -5.85 -8.32
N ARG A 68 -6.66 -5.51 -8.18
CA ARG A 68 -7.35 -4.60 -9.09
C ARG A 68 -7.00 -3.13 -8.83
N ALA A 69 -6.87 -2.75 -7.57
CA ALA A 69 -6.56 -1.38 -7.18
C ALA A 69 -5.11 -0.99 -7.50
N ILE A 70 -4.15 -1.92 -7.42
CA ILE A 70 -2.70 -1.63 -7.59
C ILE A 70 -2.37 -1.06 -8.98
N VAL A 71 -3.12 -1.43 -10.01
CA VAL A 71 -2.90 -0.95 -11.38
C VAL A 71 -3.37 0.49 -11.58
N GLU A 72 -4.29 0.94 -10.73
CA GLU A 72 -4.83 2.30 -10.74
C GLU A 72 -4.01 3.28 -9.89
N ILE A 73 -3.08 2.80 -9.07
CA ILE A 73 -2.21 3.68 -8.27
C ILE A 73 -1.21 4.37 -9.19
N PRO A 74 -1.20 5.72 -9.28
CA PRO A 74 -0.15 6.42 -10.00
C PRO A 74 1.23 6.02 -9.48
N LEU A 75 2.17 5.72 -10.39
CA LEU A 75 3.47 5.17 -9.99
C LEU A 75 4.23 6.10 -9.04
N ASN A 76 4.06 7.42 -9.17
CA ASN A 76 4.65 8.44 -8.29
C ASN A 76 3.97 8.55 -6.90
N LYS A 77 2.93 7.75 -6.64
CA LYS A 77 2.24 7.63 -5.35
C LYS A 77 2.40 6.26 -4.70
N LEU A 78 2.99 5.31 -5.42
CA LEU A 78 3.17 3.94 -4.96
C LEU A 78 4.37 3.82 -4.03
N MET A 79 4.17 3.19 -2.87
CA MET A 79 5.22 2.76 -1.95
C MET A 79 5.01 1.28 -1.61
N ILE A 80 6.08 0.57 -1.27
CA ILE A 80 6.02 -0.81 -0.78
C ILE A 80 6.64 -0.90 0.61
N GLU A 81 6.10 -1.77 1.43
CA GLU A 81 6.49 -1.93 2.83
C GLU A 81 6.30 -3.37 3.29
N THR A 82 7.01 -3.80 4.32
CA THR A 82 6.94 -5.19 4.80
C THR A 82 5.91 -5.40 5.90
N ASP A 83 5.71 -4.40 6.74
CA ASP A 83 4.94 -4.50 8.00
C ASP A 83 5.48 -5.59 8.95
N SER A 84 6.80 -5.87 8.83
CA SER A 84 7.46 -6.88 9.68
C SER A 84 7.29 -6.56 11.18
N PRO A 85 7.04 -7.58 12.00
CA PRO A 85 7.09 -9.03 11.76
C PRO A 85 5.78 -9.66 11.25
N TYR A 86 4.80 -8.85 10.86
CA TYR A 86 3.48 -9.25 10.38
C TYR A 86 3.46 -9.37 8.84
N LEU A 87 2.34 -9.82 8.29
CA LEU A 87 2.01 -9.84 6.87
C LEU A 87 3.07 -10.56 5.98
N LEU A 88 3.60 -11.69 6.46
CA LEU A 88 4.47 -12.54 5.64
C LEU A 88 3.80 -12.85 4.31
N PRO A 89 4.43 -12.51 3.15
CA PRO A 89 3.88 -12.81 1.83
C PRO A 89 3.54 -14.30 1.69
N LYS A 90 2.30 -14.62 1.33
CA LYS A 90 1.80 -16.00 1.32
C LYS A 90 2.32 -16.84 0.16
N ASN A 91 2.92 -16.23 -0.84
CA ASN A 91 3.63 -16.92 -1.92
C ASN A 91 4.99 -17.48 -1.49
N LEU A 92 5.51 -17.06 -0.32
CA LEU A 92 6.77 -17.55 0.21
C LEU A 92 6.64 -18.93 0.87
N LYS A 93 7.59 -19.81 0.54
CA LYS A 93 7.76 -21.14 1.17
C LYS A 93 8.90 -21.11 2.18
N VAL A 94 8.66 -20.50 3.34
CA VAL A 94 9.65 -20.40 4.44
C VAL A 94 9.14 -21.11 5.69
N LYS A 95 10.07 -21.52 6.56
CA LYS A 95 9.68 -22.05 7.87
C LYS A 95 9.24 -20.91 8.79
N GLY A 96 8.07 -21.08 9.41
CA GLY A 96 7.51 -20.09 10.36
C GLY A 96 6.53 -19.12 9.72
N ARG A 97 6.11 -18.14 10.54
CA ARG A 97 5.10 -17.14 10.14
C ARG A 97 5.60 -15.71 10.31
N ARG A 98 6.86 -15.53 10.69
CA ARG A 98 7.44 -14.23 10.95
C ARG A 98 7.91 -13.61 9.63
N ASN A 99 7.41 -12.41 9.36
CA ASN A 99 7.91 -11.59 8.25
C ASN A 99 9.23 -10.89 8.63
N GLU A 100 10.06 -10.60 7.64
CA GLU A 100 11.33 -9.91 7.78
C GLU A 100 11.54 -8.91 6.64
N PRO A 101 12.26 -7.79 6.84
CA PRO A 101 12.51 -6.80 5.78
C PRO A 101 13.13 -7.38 4.51
N LYS A 102 13.92 -8.45 4.61
CA LYS A 102 14.53 -9.15 3.46
C LYS A 102 13.52 -9.74 2.47
N PHE A 103 12.23 -9.84 2.84
CA PHE A 103 11.16 -10.34 1.99
C PHE A 103 10.44 -9.22 1.19
N LEU A 104 10.89 -7.98 1.30
CA LEU A 104 10.38 -6.87 0.48
C LEU A 104 10.42 -7.17 -1.03
N PRO A 105 11.44 -7.84 -1.58
CA PRO A 105 11.48 -8.21 -2.99
C PRO A 105 10.30 -9.05 -3.46
N GLU A 106 9.67 -9.84 -2.59
CA GLU A 106 8.49 -10.64 -2.96
C GLU A 106 7.26 -9.76 -3.25
N ILE A 107 7.11 -8.69 -2.46
CA ILE A 107 6.05 -7.71 -2.66
C ILE A 107 6.32 -6.93 -3.95
N PHE A 108 7.57 -6.51 -4.16
CA PHE A 108 8.00 -5.85 -5.39
C PHE A 108 7.73 -6.70 -6.65
N ASN A 109 8.14 -7.97 -6.64
CA ASN A 109 7.92 -8.89 -7.75
C ASN A 109 6.42 -9.08 -8.04
N LYS A 110 5.59 -9.11 -7.00
CA LYS A 110 4.13 -9.18 -7.17
C LYS A 110 3.58 -7.90 -7.80
N VAL A 111 4.04 -6.73 -7.40
CA VAL A 111 3.69 -5.43 -8.02
C VAL A 111 4.07 -5.44 -9.50
N VAL A 112 5.31 -5.80 -9.84
CA VAL A 112 5.80 -5.89 -11.22
C VAL A 112 4.94 -6.84 -12.06
N SER A 113 4.52 -7.98 -11.50
CA SER A 113 3.69 -8.96 -12.23
C SER A 113 2.28 -8.47 -12.58
N LEU A 114 1.81 -7.40 -11.96
CA LEU A 114 0.45 -6.87 -12.13
C LEU A 114 0.42 -5.57 -12.95
N ARG A 115 1.54 -4.87 -13.06
CA ARG A 115 1.61 -3.57 -13.73
C ARG A 115 2.21 -3.69 -15.13
N SER A 116 1.97 -2.66 -15.95
CA SER A 116 2.44 -2.61 -17.34
C SER A 116 3.82 -1.98 -17.51
N GLU A 117 4.27 -1.23 -16.50
CA GLU A 117 5.59 -0.60 -16.51
C GLU A 117 6.69 -1.64 -16.32
N THR A 118 7.89 -1.33 -16.78
CA THR A 118 9.05 -2.22 -16.60
C THR A 118 9.48 -2.32 -15.13
N SER A 119 10.14 -3.40 -14.78
CA SER A 119 10.70 -3.60 -13.44
C SER A 119 11.62 -2.45 -13.02
N GLU A 120 12.41 -1.95 -13.96
CA GLU A 120 13.36 -0.84 -13.75
C GLU A 120 12.63 0.47 -13.48
N GLU A 121 11.57 0.77 -14.23
CA GLU A 121 10.76 1.98 -14.02
C GLU A 121 10.06 1.94 -12.65
N ILE A 122 9.46 0.81 -12.30
CA ILE A 122 8.79 0.63 -11.00
C ILE A 122 9.81 0.77 -9.86
N GLN A 123 10.96 0.10 -9.95
CA GLN A 123 12.00 0.16 -8.93
C GLN A 123 12.50 1.59 -8.74
N HIS A 124 12.83 2.27 -9.83
CA HIS A 124 13.34 3.64 -9.80
C HIS A 124 12.31 4.59 -9.17
N GLN A 125 11.06 4.51 -9.60
CA GLN A 125 10.03 5.42 -9.08
C GLN A 125 9.70 5.16 -7.61
N ILE A 126 9.60 3.91 -7.15
CA ILE A 126 9.37 3.58 -5.74
C ILE A 126 10.54 4.09 -4.88
N TYR A 127 11.77 3.98 -5.37
CA TYR A 127 12.95 4.55 -4.71
C TYR A 127 12.82 6.07 -4.58
N LEU A 128 12.54 6.78 -5.67
CA LEU A 128 12.32 8.23 -5.66
C LEU A 128 11.16 8.65 -4.73
N ASN A 129 10.07 7.89 -4.71
CA ASN A 129 8.95 8.15 -3.82
C ASN A 129 9.39 8.08 -2.35
N SER A 130 10.20 7.09 -2.01
CA SER A 130 10.72 6.92 -0.65
C SER A 130 11.65 8.06 -0.25
N LEU A 131 12.60 8.44 -1.12
CA LEU A 131 13.47 9.60 -0.89
C LEU A 131 12.65 10.87 -0.68
N ASN A 132 11.69 11.12 -1.56
CA ASN A 132 10.82 12.29 -1.48
C ASN A 132 9.97 12.28 -0.21
N PHE A 133 9.36 11.14 0.15
CA PHE A 133 8.50 11.02 1.31
C PHE A 133 9.24 11.31 2.61
N PHE A 134 10.42 10.72 2.78
CA PHE A 134 11.23 10.86 3.98
C PHE A 134 12.18 12.07 3.97
N ASN A 135 12.15 12.92 2.91
CA ASN A 135 13.07 14.04 2.70
C ASN A 135 14.55 13.61 2.78
N LEU A 136 14.88 12.44 2.22
CA LEU A 136 16.23 11.93 2.11
C LEU A 136 16.84 12.50 0.82
N ASN A 137 17.56 13.60 0.92
CA ASN A 137 18.37 14.13 -0.19
C ASN A 137 19.67 13.33 -0.27
N GLU A 138 20.04 12.89 -1.47
CA GLU A 138 21.40 12.43 -1.76
C GLU A 138 22.36 13.62 -1.83
#